data_15f50c6a6182dc6c9d9403fd1ab6a68b
#
_entry.id   15f50c6a6182dc6c9d9403fd1ab6a68b
#
_cell.length_a   1.000
_cell.length_b   1.000
_cell.length_c   1.000
_cell.angle_alpha   90.00
_cell.angle_beta   90.00
_cell.angle_gamma   90.00
#
_symmetry.space_group_name_H-M   'P 1'
#
loop_
_entity.id
_entity.type
_entity.pdbx_description
1 polymer ?
#
loop_
_entity_poly.entity_id
_entity_poly.type
_entity_poly.pdbx_seq_one_letter_code
_entity_poly.pdbx_strand_id
1 'polypeptide(L)'
;MIRLLVSRSLVGFLLLITFMTQAQVSFEAKVSKKRLGLNERLRVDFEMNENGDNFIPPLFTGFQVVSGPQQAVSRSWVNGVRSFSKTYTYFLTPKLKGKITLDQAQITINGEVYKTTPITIEVTEAVEKPNDPNNIDYITDENIKLVAEISNSNPYLNEGISVVYKLYFRNPISISDVQELESPSYGDFWSHLIKIGQVRVNTKGVYNGEPYNEVVWRKVVLYPQKTGKLNIEPLTLNLSLSVPSNRRDLFGRRILTQGQKTITAGRRVIDVKSLPEKNKPPGFTGAVGQFDFDVILDKDALKASESFQATLKVKGNGNLKLFNLPKINVPNTLEVYE
;
A
#
# COMPACT_ATOMS: atom_id res chain seq x y z
N MET A 1 18.02 55.96 -43.46
CA MET A 1 18.56 55.65 -42.11
C MET A 1 17.44 55.27 -41.10
N ILE A 2 16.29 55.92 -41.07
CA ILE A 2 15.17 55.64 -40.15
C ILE A 2 14.53 54.25 -40.31
N ARG A 3 14.41 53.70 -41.54
CA ARG A 3 13.81 52.37 -41.79
C ARG A 3 14.69 51.21 -41.22
N LEU A 4 16.01 51.34 -41.18
CA LEU A 4 16.91 50.34 -40.65
C LEU A 4 16.89 50.29 -39.12
N LEU A 5 16.67 51.44 -38.45
CA LEU A 5 16.56 51.50 -36.99
C LEU A 5 15.25 50.88 -36.46
N VAL A 6 14.13 51.11 -37.15
CA VAL A 6 12.83 50.50 -36.78
C VAL A 6 12.84 48.97 -36.95
N SER A 7 13.48 48.47 -38.01
CA SER A 7 13.65 47.00 -38.23
C SER A 7 14.51 46.35 -37.13
N ARG A 8 15.59 46.98 -36.70
CA ARG A 8 16.44 46.46 -35.61
C ARG A 8 15.77 46.49 -34.23
N SER A 9 14.95 47.51 -33.95
CA SER A 9 14.18 47.62 -32.72
C SER A 9 13.05 46.57 -32.68
N LEU A 10 12.38 46.29 -33.82
CA LEU A 10 11.33 45.27 -33.92
C LEU A 10 11.89 43.86 -33.73
N VAL A 11 13.07 43.55 -34.30
CA VAL A 11 13.75 42.24 -34.11
C VAL A 11 14.22 42.09 -32.67
N GLY A 12 14.74 43.15 -32.02
CA GLY A 12 15.10 43.11 -30.62
C GLY A 12 13.89 42.92 -29.67
N PHE A 13 12.73 43.48 -30.01
CA PHE A 13 11.48 43.31 -29.25
C PHE A 13 10.89 41.91 -29.45
N LEU A 14 10.97 41.34 -30.66
CA LEU A 14 10.53 39.98 -30.93
C LEU A 14 11.40 38.91 -30.23
N LEU A 15 12.71 39.16 -30.06
CA LEU A 15 13.64 38.30 -29.34
C LEU A 15 13.43 38.32 -27.82
N LEU A 16 12.87 39.42 -27.26
CA LEU A 16 12.55 39.54 -25.83
C LEU A 16 11.28 38.75 -25.42
N ILE A 17 10.38 38.48 -26.38
CA ILE A 17 9.14 37.76 -26.11
C ILE A 17 9.36 36.23 -26.00
N THR A 18 10.48 35.71 -26.50
CA THR A 18 10.78 34.27 -26.52
C THR A 18 11.35 33.69 -25.20
N PHE A 19 11.56 34.49 -24.17
CA PHE A 19 12.20 34.07 -22.93
C PHE A 19 11.27 33.76 -21.75
N MET A 20 9.93 33.77 -21.94
CA MET A 20 8.99 33.53 -20.83
C MET A 20 8.14 32.25 -20.99
N THR A 21 8.74 31.15 -21.43
CA THR A 21 8.10 29.84 -21.23
C THR A 21 8.68 29.17 -19.97
N GLN A 22 8.42 29.74 -18.81
CA GLN A 22 8.55 28.99 -17.59
C GLN A 22 7.38 28.00 -17.54
N ALA A 23 7.68 26.73 -17.31
CA ALA A 23 6.63 25.74 -17.06
C ALA A 23 5.82 26.22 -15.85
N GLN A 24 4.56 26.56 -16.09
CA GLN A 24 3.67 27.06 -15.05
C GLN A 24 3.51 25.96 -13.98
N VAL A 25 3.72 26.31 -12.71
CA VAL A 25 3.45 25.42 -11.58
C VAL A 25 1.98 25.06 -11.60
N SER A 26 1.70 23.74 -11.60
CA SER A 26 0.35 23.20 -11.60
C SER A 26 0.12 22.39 -10.34
N PHE A 27 -1.01 22.66 -9.66
CA PHE A 27 -1.53 21.84 -8.56
C PHE A 27 -3.02 21.63 -8.77
N GLU A 28 -3.41 20.39 -9.08
CA GLU A 28 -4.76 20.04 -9.51
C GLU A 28 -5.33 18.89 -8.70
N ALA A 29 -6.65 18.93 -8.44
CA ALA A 29 -7.40 17.80 -7.94
C ALA A 29 -8.09 17.09 -9.11
N LYS A 30 -7.94 15.76 -9.17
CA LYS A 30 -8.59 14.90 -10.17
C LYS A 30 -9.41 13.84 -9.44
N VAL A 31 -10.56 13.50 -9.99
CA VAL A 31 -11.44 12.47 -9.45
C VAL A 31 -11.70 11.39 -10.49
N SER A 32 -11.79 10.15 -10.03
CA SER A 32 -12.07 9.01 -10.94
C SER A 32 -13.45 9.06 -11.57
N LYS A 33 -14.43 9.68 -10.89
CA LYS A 33 -15.81 9.81 -11.32
C LYS A 33 -16.41 11.11 -10.80
N LYS A 34 -17.28 11.79 -11.58
CA LYS A 34 -18.08 12.94 -11.11
C LYS A 34 -19.47 12.53 -10.64
N ARG A 35 -19.88 11.28 -10.89
CA ARG A 35 -21.13 10.69 -10.45
C ARG A 35 -20.87 9.26 -9.98
N LEU A 36 -21.36 8.89 -8.79
CA LEU A 36 -21.19 7.55 -8.23
C LEU A 36 -22.34 7.21 -7.27
N GLY A 37 -22.57 5.91 -7.06
CA GLY A 37 -23.52 5.41 -6.08
C GLY A 37 -22.98 5.44 -4.65
N LEU A 38 -23.86 5.43 -3.66
CA LEU A 38 -23.51 5.36 -2.23
C LEU A 38 -22.58 4.19 -1.85
N ASN A 39 -22.65 3.09 -2.61
CA ASN A 39 -21.86 1.87 -2.40
C ASN A 39 -20.58 1.82 -3.25
N GLU A 40 -20.26 2.89 -3.97
CA GLU A 40 -19.05 2.97 -4.79
C GLU A 40 -17.94 3.77 -4.09
N ARG A 41 -16.70 3.54 -4.53
CA ARG A 41 -15.52 4.30 -4.07
C ARG A 41 -15.16 5.38 -5.08
N LEU A 42 -14.72 6.52 -4.56
CA LEU A 42 -14.18 7.64 -5.28
C LEU A 42 -12.68 7.72 -5.03
N ARG A 43 -11.86 7.64 -6.07
CA ARG A 43 -10.45 8.00 -6.01
C ARG A 43 -10.30 9.48 -6.27
N VAL A 44 -9.53 10.15 -5.44
CA VAL A 44 -9.15 11.57 -5.55
C VAL A 44 -7.64 11.67 -5.58
N ASP A 45 -7.09 12.24 -6.62
CA ASP A 45 -5.67 12.48 -6.83
C ASP A 45 -5.40 13.99 -6.75
N PHE A 46 -4.45 14.39 -5.91
CA PHE A 46 -3.91 15.75 -5.86
C PHE A 46 -2.53 15.71 -6.50
N GLU A 47 -2.45 16.19 -7.75
CA GLU A 47 -1.26 16.09 -8.59
C GLU A 47 -0.60 17.46 -8.75
N MET A 48 0.73 17.49 -8.66
CA MET A 48 1.56 18.66 -8.90
C MET A 48 2.72 18.32 -9.82
N ASN A 49 3.14 19.29 -10.62
CA ASN A 49 4.25 19.15 -11.57
C ASN A 49 5.61 19.61 -11.02
N GLU A 50 5.64 20.08 -9.77
CA GLU A 50 6.84 20.44 -9.02
C GLU A 50 6.82 19.91 -7.58
N ASN A 51 7.99 19.79 -6.95
CA ASN A 51 8.04 19.29 -5.58
C ASN A 51 7.49 20.34 -4.61
N GLY A 52 6.52 19.94 -3.80
CA GLY A 52 5.91 20.79 -2.78
C GLY A 52 5.90 20.11 -1.42
N ASP A 53 5.81 20.95 -0.37
CA ASP A 53 5.76 20.55 1.03
C ASP A 53 4.48 21.08 1.69
N ASN A 54 4.22 20.70 2.94
CA ASN A 54 3.06 21.12 3.71
C ASN A 54 1.72 20.90 2.99
N PHE A 55 1.52 19.69 2.44
CA PHE A 55 0.26 19.32 1.82
C PHE A 55 -0.86 19.25 2.87
N ILE A 56 -1.94 19.99 2.64
CA ILE A 56 -3.14 20.03 3.48
C ILE A 56 -4.31 19.56 2.62
N PRO A 57 -4.85 18.34 2.87
CA PRO A 57 -6.05 17.86 2.16
C PRO A 57 -7.30 18.66 2.57
N PRO A 58 -8.37 18.64 1.76
CA PRO A 58 -9.68 19.15 2.18
C PRO A 58 -10.28 18.28 3.30
N LEU A 59 -11.29 18.81 3.97
CA LEU A 59 -11.98 18.10 5.07
C LEU A 59 -12.80 16.88 4.61
N PHE A 60 -12.96 16.64 3.31
CA PHE A 60 -13.75 15.56 2.72
C PHE A 60 -15.19 15.48 3.27
N THR A 61 -15.81 16.63 3.54
CA THR A 61 -17.19 16.72 4.05
C THR A 61 -18.13 15.90 3.17
N GLY A 62 -18.97 15.07 3.79
CA GLY A 62 -19.90 14.15 3.09
C GLY A 62 -19.26 12.84 2.62
N PHE A 63 -17.96 12.65 2.81
CA PHE A 63 -17.25 11.40 2.51
C PHE A 63 -16.60 10.83 3.77
N GLN A 64 -16.35 9.53 3.73
CA GLN A 64 -15.46 8.84 4.65
C GLN A 64 -14.16 8.53 3.92
N VAL A 65 -13.02 8.91 4.49
CA VAL A 65 -11.71 8.48 4.01
C VAL A 65 -11.55 7.00 4.34
N VAL A 66 -11.39 6.18 3.30
CA VAL A 66 -11.17 4.74 3.41
C VAL A 66 -9.67 4.44 3.45
N SER A 67 -8.89 5.17 2.64
CA SER A 67 -7.43 5.05 2.56
C SER A 67 -6.81 6.35 2.06
N GLY A 68 -5.56 6.60 2.42
CA GLY A 68 -4.78 7.76 2.01
C GLY A 68 -4.29 8.62 3.18
N PRO A 69 -3.37 9.59 2.89
CA PRO A 69 -2.78 9.83 1.59
C PRO A 69 -1.76 8.77 1.19
N GLN A 70 -1.82 8.31 -0.05
CA GLN A 70 -0.73 7.57 -0.68
C GLN A 70 0.07 8.56 -1.53
N GLN A 71 1.38 8.53 -1.41
CA GLN A 71 2.25 9.42 -2.17
C GLN A 71 2.96 8.64 -3.27
N ALA A 72 2.86 9.15 -4.49
CA ALA A 72 3.65 8.69 -5.63
C ALA A 72 4.49 9.85 -6.16
N VAL A 73 5.75 9.57 -6.52
CA VAL A 73 6.65 10.55 -7.16
C VAL A 73 7.18 9.92 -8.43
N SER A 74 6.94 10.58 -9.55
CA SER A 74 7.48 10.21 -10.86
C SER A 74 8.43 11.26 -11.37
N ARG A 75 9.56 10.83 -11.90
CA ARG A 75 10.52 11.67 -12.60
C ARG A 75 10.87 10.99 -13.90
N SER A 76 10.70 11.68 -15.00
CA SER A 76 11.11 11.16 -16.30
C SER A 76 11.99 12.16 -17.05
N TRP A 77 12.82 11.63 -17.94
CA TRP A 77 13.66 12.41 -18.82
C TRP A 77 13.60 11.78 -20.20
N VAL A 78 12.86 12.43 -21.09
CA VAL A 78 12.62 11.96 -22.46
C VAL A 78 13.03 13.08 -23.41
N ASN A 79 13.91 12.79 -24.36
CA ASN A 79 14.37 13.74 -25.40
C ASN A 79 14.87 15.09 -24.83
N GLY A 80 15.59 15.08 -23.71
CA GLY A 80 16.10 16.29 -23.08
C GLY A 80 15.09 17.07 -22.21
N VAL A 81 13.82 16.68 -22.21
CA VAL A 81 12.75 17.28 -21.39
C VAL A 81 12.61 16.52 -20.08
N ARG A 82 12.75 17.25 -18.97
CA ARG A 82 12.50 16.70 -17.62
C ARG A 82 11.05 16.92 -17.26
N SER A 83 10.37 15.87 -16.83
CA SER A 83 9.05 15.96 -16.22
C SER A 83 9.10 15.44 -14.79
N PHE A 84 8.35 16.11 -13.92
CA PHE A 84 8.16 15.76 -12.53
C PHE A 84 6.66 15.69 -12.24
N SER A 85 6.23 14.68 -11.50
CA SER A 85 4.88 14.60 -10.96
C SER A 85 4.95 14.03 -9.55
N LYS A 86 4.27 14.68 -8.61
CA LYS A 86 4.05 14.19 -7.25
C LYS A 86 2.54 14.17 -7.02
N THR A 87 2.02 13.03 -6.57
CA THR A 87 0.59 12.82 -6.42
C THR A 87 0.29 12.31 -5.02
N TYR A 88 -0.72 12.90 -4.37
CA TYR A 88 -1.33 12.38 -3.16
C TYR A 88 -2.70 11.79 -3.49
N THR A 89 -2.88 10.49 -3.28
CA THR A 89 -4.12 9.77 -3.60
C THR A 89 -4.91 9.46 -2.34
N TYR A 90 -6.22 9.73 -2.37
CA TYR A 90 -7.20 9.34 -1.37
C TYR A 90 -8.28 8.46 -1.99
N PHE A 91 -8.80 7.52 -1.21
CA PHE A 91 -9.98 6.75 -1.55
C PHE A 91 -11.09 7.06 -0.54
N LEU A 92 -12.23 7.48 -1.08
CA LEU A 92 -13.35 7.99 -0.32
C LEU A 92 -14.59 7.12 -0.58
N THR A 93 -15.46 6.99 0.43
CA THR A 93 -16.79 6.43 0.29
C THR A 93 -17.82 7.49 0.66
N PRO A 94 -18.88 7.73 -0.15
CA PRO A 94 -19.91 8.69 0.21
C PRO A 94 -20.66 8.27 1.48
N LYS A 95 -21.04 9.26 2.30
CA LYS A 95 -21.89 9.06 3.49
C LYS A 95 -23.34 9.45 3.22
N LEU A 96 -23.56 10.34 2.25
CA LEU A 96 -24.85 10.96 1.97
C LEU A 96 -25.08 11.01 0.46
N LYS A 97 -26.35 10.97 0.04
CA LYS A 97 -26.76 11.22 -1.35
C LYS A 97 -26.83 12.72 -1.63
N GLY A 98 -26.70 13.09 -2.90
CA GLY A 98 -26.81 14.46 -3.38
C GLY A 98 -25.50 15.00 -3.97
N LYS A 99 -25.51 16.30 -4.22
CA LYS A 99 -24.31 16.99 -4.71
C LYS A 99 -23.41 17.35 -3.53
N ILE A 100 -22.20 16.78 -3.52
CA ILE A 100 -21.20 17.02 -2.49
C ILE A 100 -20.00 17.70 -3.17
N THR A 101 -19.54 18.80 -2.61
CA THR A 101 -18.36 19.51 -3.11
C THR A 101 -17.13 19.11 -2.28
N LEU A 102 -16.09 18.65 -2.96
CA LEU A 102 -14.77 18.54 -2.38
C LEU A 102 -14.13 19.94 -2.41
N ASP A 103 -13.77 20.42 -1.24
CA ASP A 103 -13.12 21.71 -1.09
C ASP A 103 -11.68 21.72 -1.62
N GLN A 104 -11.02 22.85 -1.50
CA GLN A 104 -9.66 23.05 -1.96
C GLN A 104 -8.65 22.29 -1.08
N ALA A 105 -7.73 21.57 -1.70
CA ALA A 105 -6.47 21.17 -1.08
C ALA A 105 -5.46 22.32 -1.21
N GLN A 106 -4.45 22.32 -0.35
CA GLN A 106 -3.36 23.31 -0.35
C GLN A 106 -2.00 22.62 -0.34
N ILE A 107 -1.02 23.24 -0.98
CA ILE A 107 0.39 22.81 -0.98
C ILE A 107 1.29 24.03 -1.05
N THR A 108 2.47 23.96 -0.44
CA THR A 108 3.50 24.98 -0.59
C THR A 108 4.53 24.52 -1.62
N ILE A 109 4.72 25.30 -2.69
CA ILE A 109 5.72 25.06 -3.74
C ILE A 109 6.59 26.31 -3.84
N ASN A 110 7.90 26.18 -3.71
CA ASN A 110 8.87 27.29 -3.76
C ASN A 110 8.53 28.47 -2.82
N GLY A 111 7.91 28.16 -1.66
CA GLY A 111 7.50 29.18 -0.67
C GLY A 111 6.13 29.82 -0.94
N GLU A 112 5.47 29.51 -2.05
CA GLU A 112 4.13 29.99 -2.39
C GLU A 112 3.07 28.92 -2.16
N VAL A 113 1.86 29.33 -1.73
CA VAL A 113 0.73 28.45 -1.45
C VAL A 113 -0.15 28.31 -2.68
N TYR A 114 -0.25 27.09 -3.20
CA TYR A 114 -1.14 26.73 -4.30
C TYR A 114 -2.37 26.00 -3.76
N LYS A 115 -3.53 26.24 -4.40
CA LYS A 115 -4.80 25.65 -4.03
C LYS A 115 -5.45 25.00 -5.24
N THR A 116 -6.08 23.84 -5.02
CA THR A 116 -6.85 23.17 -6.07
C THR A 116 -8.21 23.85 -6.29
N THR A 117 -8.82 23.62 -7.45
CA THR A 117 -10.21 24.02 -7.71
C THR A 117 -11.17 23.03 -7.02
N PRO A 118 -12.24 23.51 -6.35
CA PRO A 118 -13.26 22.64 -5.78
C PRO A 118 -13.93 21.78 -6.85
N ILE A 119 -14.28 20.52 -6.50
CA ILE A 119 -14.91 19.58 -7.42
C ILE A 119 -16.24 19.13 -6.85
N THR A 120 -17.33 19.34 -7.61
CA THR A 120 -18.65 18.84 -7.24
C THR A 120 -18.84 17.41 -7.76
N ILE A 121 -19.32 16.54 -6.88
CA ILE A 121 -19.59 15.13 -7.10
C ILE A 121 -21.05 14.86 -6.82
N GLU A 122 -21.72 14.19 -7.77
CA GLU A 122 -23.11 13.77 -7.61
C GLU A 122 -23.13 12.34 -7.06
N VAL A 123 -23.67 12.17 -5.85
CA VAL A 123 -23.87 10.87 -5.22
C VAL A 123 -25.32 10.45 -5.39
N THR A 124 -25.52 9.32 -6.08
CA THR A 124 -26.84 8.73 -6.33
C THR A 124 -27.17 7.65 -5.31
N GLU A 125 -28.35 7.02 -5.44
CA GLU A 125 -28.67 5.76 -4.78
C GLU A 125 -27.55 4.75 -4.96
N ALA A 126 -27.51 3.75 -4.05
CA ALA A 126 -26.64 2.59 -4.27
C ALA A 126 -26.93 1.98 -5.65
N VAL A 127 -25.88 1.80 -6.45
CA VAL A 127 -26.04 1.17 -7.77
C VAL A 127 -26.42 -0.28 -7.52
N GLU A 128 -27.63 -0.67 -7.95
CA GLU A 128 -27.98 -2.08 -8.03
C GLU A 128 -27.01 -2.74 -9.00
N LYS A 129 -26.27 -3.72 -8.53
CA LYS A 129 -25.44 -4.52 -9.43
C LYS A 129 -26.41 -5.32 -10.29
N PRO A 130 -26.41 -5.14 -11.62
CA PRO A 130 -27.31 -5.92 -12.46
C PRO A 130 -27.03 -7.41 -12.24
N ASN A 131 -28.06 -8.19 -11.93
CA ASN A 131 -28.02 -9.65 -11.88
C ASN A 131 -27.91 -10.25 -13.30
N ASP A 132 -27.22 -9.56 -14.20
CA ASP A 132 -26.96 -10.07 -15.55
C ASP A 132 -25.72 -10.98 -15.51
N PRO A 133 -25.89 -12.31 -15.69
CA PRO A 133 -24.79 -13.27 -15.70
C PRO A 133 -23.73 -12.98 -16.77
N ASN A 134 -23.96 -12.07 -17.68
CA ASN A 134 -23.07 -11.66 -18.76
C ASN A 134 -22.39 -10.32 -18.51
N ASN A 135 -22.76 -9.64 -17.43
CA ASN A 135 -22.10 -8.40 -17.03
C ASN A 135 -20.71 -8.69 -16.48
N ILE A 136 -19.70 -7.93 -16.91
CA ILE A 136 -18.30 -8.09 -16.47
C ILE A 136 -18.21 -8.03 -14.93
N ASP A 137 -18.91 -7.09 -14.30
CA ASP A 137 -18.89 -6.95 -12.83
C ASP A 137 -19.48 -8.17 -12.13
N TYR A 138 -20.59 -8.72 -12.62
CA TYR A 138 -21.19 -9.95 -12.08
C TYR A 138 -20.24 -11.14 -12.23
N ILE A 139 -19.71 -11.37 -13.44
CA ILE A 139 -18.76 -12.46 -13.70
C ILE A 139 -17.53 -12.34 -12.83
N THR A 140 -17.00 -11.12 -12.65
CA THR A 140 -15.79 -10.90 -11.84
C THR A 140 -16.05 -11.04 -10.35
N ASP A 141 -17.18 -10.52 -9.85
CA ASP A 141 -17.54 -10.65 -8.43
C ASP A 141 -17.72 -12.10 -7.99
N GLU A 142 -18.20 -12.96 -8.89
CA GLU A 142 -18.34 -14.40 -8.64
C GLU A 142 -17.02 -15.16 -8.70
N ASN A 143 -16.12 -14.77 -9.60
CA ASN A 143 -14.98 -15.58 -9.98
C ASN A 143 -13.61 -15.03 -9.58
N ILE A 144 -13.53 -13.83 -8.95
CA ILE A 144 -12.29 -13.24 -8.44
C ILE A 144 -12.47 -12.88 -6.98
N LYS A 145 -11.46 -13.22 -6.16
CA LYS A 145 -11.40 -12.81 -4.75
C LYS A 145 -9.98 -12.36 -4.41
N LEU A 146 -9.86 -11.25 -3.68
CA LEU A 146 -8.61 -10.81 -3.07
C LEU A 146 -8.76 -10.94 -1.55
N VAL A 147 -7.93 -11.75 -0.93
CA VAL A 147 -8.05 -12.12 0.47
C VAL A 147 -6.76 -11.81 1.23
N ALA A 148 -6.86 -11.23 2.41
CA ALA A 148 -5.79 -11.17 3.38
C ALA A 148 -5.98 -12.29 4.41
N GLU A 149 -5.17 -13.34 4.33
CA GLU A 149 -5.15 -14.44 5.29
C GLU A 149 -4.22 -14.09 6.44
N ILE A 150 -4.72 -14.16 7.67
CA ILE A 150 -4.01 -13.78 8.88
C ILE A 150 -3.86 -15.02 9.75
N SER A 151 -2.63 -15.29 10.22
CA SER A 151 -2.34 -16.48 11.03
C SER A 151 -2.99 -16.45 12.42
N ASN A 152 -3.09 -15.27 13.04
CA ASN A 152 -3.70 -15.08 14.35
C ASN A 152 -4.29 -13.66 14.44
N SER A 153 -5.59 -13.54 14.72
CA SER A 153 -6.29 -12.27 14.88
C SER A 153 -6.26 -11.71 16.31
N ASN A 154 -5.80 -12.52 17.30
CA ASN A 154 -5.74 -12.15 18.71
C ASN A 154 -4.37 -12.46 19.31
N PRO A 155 -3.26 -11.91 18.75
CA PRO A 155 -1.92 -12.16 19.23
C PRO A 155 -1.66 -11.43 20.55
N TYR A 156 -0.58 -11.83 21.22
CA TYR A 156 0.02 -11.02 22.28
C TYR A 156 0.85 -9.86 21.69
N LEU A 157 1.09 -8.85 22.51
CA LEU A 157 2.04 -7.78 22.18
C LEU A 157 3.38 -8.37 21.75
N ASN A 158 3.94 -7.90 20.64
CA ASN A 158 5.18 -8.40 20.03
C ASN A 158 5.14 -9.87 19.54
N GLU A 159 4.00 -10.55 19.54
CA GLU A 159 3.85 -11.85 18.90
C GLU A 159 3.80 -11.69 17.38
N GLY A 160 4.64 -12.43 16.65
CA GLY A 160 4.67 -12.40 15.19
C GLY A 160 3.45 -13.03 14.56
N ILE A 161 2.74 -12.28 13.71
CA ILE A 161 1.65 -12.79 12.88
C ILE A 161 2.01 -12.69 11.41
N SER A 162 1.64 -13.70 10.62
CA SER A 162 1.79 -13.63 9.17
C SER A 162 0.51 -13.14 8.51
N VAL A 163 0.66 -12.24 7.54
CA VAL A 163 -0.42 -11.81 6.65
C VAL A 163 -0.03 -12.16 5.24
N VAL A 164 -0.86 -12.95 4.56
CA VAL A 164 -0.66 -13.39 3.18
C VAL A 164 -1.80 -12.86 2.33
N TYR A 165 -1.48 -12.01 1.37
CA TYR A 165 -2.45 -11.51 0.40
C TYR A 165 -2.47 -12.46 -0.79
N LYS A 166 -3.65 -13.04 -1.05
CA LYS A 166 -3.87 -14.01 -2.13
C LYS A 166 -4.95 -13.53 -3.08
N LEU A 167 -4.64 -13.60 -4.36
CA LEU A 167 -5.58 -13.38 -5.44
C LEU A 167 -6.06 -14.75 -5.93
N TYR A 168 -7.35 -14.99 -5.81
CA TYR A 168 -8.03 -16.18 -6.33
C TYR A 168 -8.84 -15.80 -7.55
N PHE A 169 -8.73 -16.58 -8.62
CA PHE A 169 -9.54 -16.41 -9.81
C PHE A 169 -9.80 -17.75 -10.49
N ARG A 170 -10.92 -17.86 -11.19
CA ARG A 170 -11.29 -19.07 -11.91
C ARG A 170 -11.92 -18.79 -13.26
N ASN A 171 -12.03 -19.82 -14.10
CA ASN A 171 -12.76 -19.73 -15.36
C ASN A 171 -14.18 -19.16 -15.12
N PRO A 172 -14.67 -18.28 -16.06
CA PRO A 172 -14.14 -18.04 -17.40
C PRO A 172 -13.20 -16.82 -17.52
N ILE A 173 -12.58 -16.36 -16.43
CA ILE A 173 -11.77 -15.17 -16.40
C ILE A 173 -10.31 -15.48 -16.75
N SER A 174 -9.71 -14.63 -17.58
CA SER A 174 -8.27 -14.55 -17.80
C SER A 174 -7.75 -13.19 -17.37
N ILE A 175 -6.73 -13.17 -16.51
CA ILE A 175 -6.07 -11.94 -16.04
C ILE A 175 -4.81 -11.74 -16.87
N SER A 176 -4.69 -10.58 -17.54
CA SER A 176 -3.54 -10.22 -18.39
C SER A 176 -2.55 -9.31 -17.67
N ASP A 177 -3.04 -8.46 -16.75
CA ASP A 177 -2.19 -7.54 -15.98
C ASP A 177 -2.79 -7.27 -14.60
N VAL A 178 -1.91 -6.95 -13.64
CA VAL A 178 -2.29 -6.61 -12.27
C VAL A 178 -1.49 -5.41 -11.80
N GLN A 179 -2.18 -4.33 -11.48
CA GLN A 179 -1.59 -3.12 -10.94
C GLN A 179 -2.01 -2.92 -9.47
N GLU A 180 -1.05 -2.70 -8.59
CA GLU A 180 -1.34 -2.33 -7.20
C GLU A 180 -1.73 -0.85 -7.14
N LEU A 181 -2.97 -0.56 -6.72
CA LEU A 181 -3.46 0.80 -6.54
C LEU A 181 -3.24 1.31 -5.12
N GLU A 182 -3.44 0.44 -4.13
CA GLU A 182 -3.25 0.74 -2.72
C GLU A 182 -2.39 -0.34 -2.07
N SER A 183 -1.27 0.07 -1.49
CA SER A 183 -0.48 -0.78 -0.60
C SER A 183 -1.08 -0.80 0.81
N PRO A 184 -1.11 -1.96 1.48
CA PRO A 184 -1.56 -2.02 2.86
C PRO A 184 -0.60 -1.26 3.79
N SER A 185 -1.15 -0.50 4.73
CA SER A 185 -0.40 0.16 5.78
C SER A 185 -0.51 -0.62 7.10
N TYR A 186 0.57 -0.65 7.86
CA TYR A 186 0.72 -1.41 9.12
C TYR A 186 1.19 -0.49 10.25
N GLY A 187 0.57 0.70 10.40
CA GLY A 187 1.06 1.80 11.23
C GLY A 187 1.44 1.46 12.68
N ASP A 188 0.69 0.55 13.32
CA ASP A 188 0.94 0.13 14.72
C ASP A 188 1.70 -1.20 14.83
N PHE A 189 2.31 -1.66 13.73
CA PHE A 189 3.08 -2.90 13.69
C PHE A 189 4.52 -2.61 13.23
N TRP A 190 5.47 -3.31 13.80
CA TRP A 190 6.74 -3.52 13.13
C TRP A 190 6.54 -4.58 12.04
N SER A 191 6.92 -4.29 10.81
CA SER A 191 6.64 -5.15 9.66
C SER A 191 7.90 -5.65 8.98
N HIS A 192 7.88 -6.91 8.56
CA HIS A 192 8.92 -7.54 7.77
C HIS A 192 8.34 -8.18 6.52
N LEU A 193 8.61 -7.55 5.36
CA LEU A 193 8.16 -8.06 4.07
C LEU A 193 8.97 -9.29 3.66
N ILE A 194 8.29 -10.39 3.37
CA ILE A 194 8.91 -11.62 2.88
C ILE A 194 8.98 -11.55 1.35
N LYS A 195 10.17 -11.68 0.80
CA LYS A 195 10.36 -11.76 -0.65
C LYS A 195 9.78 -13.07 -1.17
N ILE A 196 8.79 -13.00 -2.05
CA ILE A 196 8.09 -14.15 -2.64
C ILE A 196 8.69 -14.62 -3.96
N GLY A 197 9.75 -13.98 -4.46
CA GLY A 197 10.35 -14.29 -5.77
C GLY A 197 9.42 -13.94 -6.94
N GLN A 198 9.45 -14.76 -8.00
CA GLN A 198 8.55 -14.56 -9.13
C GLN A 198 7.13 -14.96 -8.77
N VAL A 199 6.17 -14.12 -9.14
CA VAL A 199 4.75 -14.41 -9.01
C VAL A 199 4.40 -15.62 -9.87
N ARG A 200 3.84 -16.66 -9.24
CA ARG A 200 3.44 -17.91 -9.92
C ARG A 200 1.98 -18.20 -9.65
N VAL A 201 1.30 -18.69 -10.67
CA VAL A 201 -0.08 -19.15 -10.56
C VAL A 201 -0.08 -20.61 -10.09
N ASN A 202 -0.68 -20.86 -8.93
CA ASN A 202 -0.99 -22.19 -8.43
C ASN A 202 -2.38 -22.60 -8.95
N THR A 203 -2.44 -23.53 -9.90
CA THR A 203 -3.70 -24.00 -10.50
C THR A 203 -4.48 -24.99 -9.62
N LYS A 204 -3.91 -25.38 -8.48
CA LYS A 204 -4.54 -26.29 -7.49
C LYS A 204 -4.98 -25.53 -6.22
N GLY A 205 -5.18 -24.20 -6.30
CA GLY A 205 -5.68 -23.39 -5.20
C GLY A 205 -7.13 -23.77 -4.86
N VAL A 206 -7.48 -23.57 -3.59
CA VAL A 206 -8.84 -23.80 -3.08
C VAL A 206 -9.27 -22.57 -2.28
N TYR A 207 -10.47 -22.05 -2.55
CA TYR A 207 -11.08 -20.99 -1.79
C TYR A 207 -12.51 -21.40 -1.39
N ASN A 208 -12.81 -21.43 -0.09
CA ASN A 208 -14.09 -21.88 0.46
C ASN A 208 -14.51 -23.27 -0.03
N GLY A 209 -13.56 -24.20 -0.22
CA GLY A 209 -13.81 -25.55 -0.69
C GLY A 209 -13.95 -25.71 -2.21
N GLU A 210 -13.92 -24.64 -2.97
CA GLU A 210 -14.01 -24.65 -4.42
C GLU A 210 -12.63 -24.47 -5.09
N PRO A 211 -12.41 -25.05 -6.28
CA PRO A 211 -11.15 -24.92 -7.00
C PRO A 211 -10.99 -23.53 -7.62
N TYR A 212 -9.83 -22.93 -7.40
CA TYR A 212 -9.42 -21.66 -7.96
C TYR A 212 -7.95 -21.71 -8.41
N ASN A 213 -7.56 -20.86 -9.33
CA ASN A 213 -6.19 -20.46 -9.50
C ASN A 213 -5.83 -19.49 -8.34
N GLU A 214 -4.68 -19.70 -7.73
CA GLU A 214 -4.20 -18.89 -6.60
C GLU A 214 -2.90 -18.20 -6.95
N VAL A 215 -2.80 -16.93 -6.63
CA VAL A 215 -1.57 -16.15 -6.71
C VAL A 215 -1.28 -15.53 -5.35
N VAL A 216 -0.12 -15.84 -4.78
CA VAL A 216 0.37 -15.12 -3.61
C VAL A 216 0.92 -13.77 -4.09
N TRP A 217 0.22 -12.70 -3.74
CA TRP A 217 0.59 -11.34 -4.14
C TRP A 217 1.61 -10.70 -3.21
N ARG A 218 1.40 -10.87 -1.90
CA ARG A 218 2.27 -10.28 -0.86
C ARG A 218 2.26 -11.16 0.39
N LYS A 219 3.41 -11.26 1.04
CA LYS A 219 3.54 -11.92 2.34
C LYS A 219 4.34 -11.03 3.29
N VAL A 220 3.80 -10.79 4.48
CA VAL A 220 4.42 -9.95 5.51
C VAL A 220 4.28 -10.61 6.86
N VAL A 221 5.29 -10.45 7.71
CA VAL A 221 5.21 -10.75 9.15
C VAL A 221 5.07 -9.43 9.89
N LEU A 222 4.07 -9.35 10.77
CA LEU A 222 3.75 -8.18 11.55
C LEU A 222 3.93 -8.50 13.04
N TYR A 223 4.51 -7.56 13.78
CA TYR A 223 4.67 -7.62 15.22
C TYR A 223 3.96 -6.41 15.81
N PRO A 224 2.83 -6.59 16.53
CA PRO A 224 2.07 -5.49 17.09
C PRO A 224 2.90 -4.75 18.16
N GLN A 225 2.92 -3.41 18.10
CA GLN A 225 3.70 -2.56 19.01
C GLN A 225 2.82 -1.94 20.11
N LYS A 226 1.50 -2.16 20.05
CA LYS A 226 0.51 -1.68 21.02
C LYS A 226 -0.51 -2.76 21.30
N THR A 227 -1.14 -2.71 22.46
CA THR A 227 -2.29 -3.55 22.82
C THR A 227 -3.60 -2.95 22.34
N GLY A 228 -4.67 -3.78 22.30
CA GLY A 228 -5.98 -3.38 21.83
C GLY A 228 -6.21 -3.58 20.33
N LYS A 229 -7.20 -2.90 19.78
CA LYS A 229 -7.61 -3.09 18.37
C LYS A 229 -6.73 -2.29 17.43
N LEU A 230 -5.92 -2.99 16.63
CA LEU A 230 -5.05 -2.42 15.61
C LEU A 230 -5.60 -2.71 14.22
N ASN A 231 -5.41 -1.78 13.30
CA ASN A 231 -5.90 -1.89 11.93
C ASN A 231 -4.77 -2.25 10.96
N ILE A 232 -5.08 -3.18 10.06
CA ILE A 232 -4.33 -3.42 8.84
C ILE A 232 -5.15 -2.82 7.70
N GLU A 233 -4.58 -1.82 7.02
CA GLU A 233 -5.28 -1.14 5.93
C GLU A 233 -5.38 -2.01 4.68
N PRO A 234 -6.32 -1.74 3.76
CA PRO A 234 -6.59 -2.58 2.61
C PRO A 234 -5.42 -2.66 1.62
N LEU A 235 -5.30 -3.81 0.95
CA LEU A 235 -4.62 -3.93 -0.34
C LEU A 235 -5.67 -3.79 -1.44
N THR A 236 -5.44 -2.90 -2.40
CA THR A 236 -6.33 -2.74 -3.55
C THR A 236 -5.56 -2.95 -4.86
N LEU A 237 -6.08 -3.81 -5.70
CA LEU A 237 -5.52 -4.14 -7.02
C LEU A 237 -6.49 -3.72 -8.13
N ASN A 238 -5.95 -3.25 -9.25
CA ASN A 238 -6.66 -3.10 -10.51
C ASN A 238 -6.21 -4.22 -11.45
N LEU A 239 -7.18 -4.97 -11.95
CA LEU A 239 -6.96 -6.11 -12.83
C LEU A 239 -7.37 -5.75 -14.25
N SER A 240 -6.50 -5.96 -15.22
CA SER A 240 -6.87 -6.04 -16.63
C SER A 240 -7.22 -7.49 -16.94
N LEU A 241 -8.43 -7.71 -17.44
CA LEU A 241 -8.96 -9.06 -17.59
C LEU A 241 -9.77 -9.22 -18.89
N SER A 242 -9.92 -10.47 -19.29
CA SER A 242 -10.76 -10.87 -20.41
C SER A 242 -11.85 -11.82 -19.91
N VAL A 243 -13.10 -11.55 -20.28
CA VAL A 243 -14.27 -12.37 -19.97
C VAL A 243 -15.02 -12.73 -21.25
N PRO A 244 -15.68 -13.91 -21.32
CA PRO A 244 -16.53 -14.27 -22.45
C PRO A 244 -17.72 -13.30 -22.56
N SER A 245 -17.93 -12.74 -23.75
CA SER A 245 -19.10 -11.95 -24.08
C SER A 245 -20.24 -12.82 -24.62
N ASN A 246 -21.43 -12.24 -24.78
CA ASN A 246 -22.56 -12.90 -25.45
C ASN A 246 -22.39 -13.01 -26.97
N ARG A 247 -21.40 -12.33 -27.53
CA ARG A 247 -21.11 -12.38 -28.98
C ARG A 247 -20.35 -13.66 -29.31
N ARG A 248 -20.70 -14.26 -30.45
CA ARG A 248 -20.01 -15.43 -30.96
C ARG A 248 -19.32 -15.10 -32.29
N ASP A 249 -18.20 -15.75 -32.55
CA ASP A 249 -17.53 -15.71 -33.85
C ASP A 249 -18.28 -16.60 -34.87
N LEU A 250 -17.79 -16.60 -36.10
CA LEU A 250 -18.34 -17.39 -37.20
C LEU A 250 -18.32 -18.92 -36.94
N PHE A 251 -17.51 -19.36 -35.96
CA PHE A 251 -17.37 -20.76 -35.56
C PHE A 251 -18.14 -21.07 -34.26
N GLY A 252 -19.01 -20.14 -33.80
CA GLY A 252 -19.83 -20.32 -32.62
C GLY A 252 -19.09 -20.14 -31.25
N ARG A 253 -17.79 -19.79 -31.24
CA ARG A 253 -17.03 -19.56 -30.03
C ARG A 253 -17.34 -18.17 -29.45
N ARG A 254 -17.41 -18.06 -28.12
CA ARG A 254 -17.63 -16.76 -27.45
C ARG A 254 -16.44 -15.85 -27.67
N ILE A 255 -16.71 -14.62 -28.11
CA ILE A 255 -15.71 -13.56 -28.24
C ILE A 255 -15.37 -13.04 -26.85
N LEU A 256 -14.08 -12.88 -26.54
CA LEU A 256 -13.64 -12.30 -25.28
C LEU A 256 -13.77 -10.78 -25.31
N THR A 257 -14.31 -10.21 -24.25
CA THR A 257 -14.33 -8.76 -24.01
C THR A 257 -13.29 -8.44 -22.95
N GLN A 258 -12.48 -7.41 -23.22
CA GLN A 258 -11.52 -6.89 -22.25
C GLN A 258 -12.20 -5.89 -21.33
N GLY A 259 -11.78 -5.88 -20.07
CA GLY A 259 -12.25 -4.96 -19.05
C GLY A 259 -11.24 -4.77 -17.94
N GLN A 260 -11.55 -3.84 -17.05
CA GLN A 260 -10.78 -3.59 -15.83
C GLN A 260 -11.68 -3.79 -14.62
N LYS A 261 -11.10 -4.36 -13.56
CA LYS A 261 -11.78 -4.57 -12.28
C LYS A 261 -10.88 -4.19 -11.12
N THR A 262 -11.35 -3.27 -10.30
CA THR A 262 -10.71 -2.96 -9.03
C THR A 262 -11.26 -3.87 -7.94
N ILE A 263 -10.36 -4.52 -7.20
CA ILE A 263 -10.68 -5.42 -6.09
C ILE A 263 -9.86 -5.06 -4.85
N THR A 264 -10.40 -5.35 -3.68
CA THR A 264 -9.74 -5.03 -2.40
C THR A 264 -9.83 -6.20 -1.42
N ALA A 265 -8.74 -6.42 -0.65
CA ALA A 265 -8.73 -7.38 0.45
C ALA A 265 -9.52 -6.88 1.68
N GLY A 266 -9.86 -5.60 1.72
CA GLY A 266 -10.56 -4.98 2.85
C GLY A 266 -9.66 -4.78 4.08
N ARG A 267 -10.14 -3.93 5.00
CA ARG A 267 -9.48 -3.69 6.29
C ARG A 267 -9.57 -4.93 7.18
N ARG A 268 -8.52 -5.19 7.96
CA ARG A 268 -8.51 -6.23 9.00
C ARG A 268 -8.25 -5.59 10.37
N VAL A 269 -8.92 -6.11 11.40
CA VAL A 269 -8.73 -5.70 12.78
C VAL A 269 -8.04 -6.82 13.53
N ILE A 270 -6.97 -6.49 14.23
CA ILE A 270 -6.20 -7.40 15.09
C ILE A 270 -6.42 -6.95 16.54
N ASP A 271 -6.90 -7.84 17.40
CA ASP A 271 -7.15 -7.56 18.81
C ASP A 271 -5.98 -8.06 19.66
N VAL A 272 -5.06 -7.16 19.97
CA VAL A 272 -3.77 -7.47 20.60
C VAL A 272 -3.90 -7.51 22.11
N LYS A 273 -3.53 -8.65 22.70
CA LYS A 273 -3.53 -8.88 24.15
C LYS A 273 -2.26 -8.36 24.80
N SER A 274 -2.35 -7.92 26.07
CA SER A 274 -1.19 -7.68 26.90
C SER A 274 -0.47 -8.99 27.22
N LEU A 275 0.85 -8.92 27.41
CA LEU A 275 1.61 -10.07 27.89
C LEU A 275 1.18 -10.46 29.30
N PRO A 276 1.16 -11.76 29.64
CA PRO A 276 0.85 -12.22 30.99
C PRO A 276 1.86 -11.68 32.01
N GLU A 277 1.38 -11.08 33.11
CA GLU A 277 2.24 -10.62 34.21
C GLU A 277 2.60 -11.74 35.20
N LYS A 278 1.77 -12.80 35.26
CA LYS A 278 2.04 -13.95 36.12
C LYS A 278 3.25 -14.73 35.64
N ASN A 279 4.21 -14.96 36.52
CA ASN A 279 5.49 -15.65 36.26
C ASN A 279 6.42 -14.94 35.28
N LYS A 280 6.26 -13.64 35.09
CA LYS A 280 7.18 -12.84 34.29
C LYS A 280 8.54 -12.78 34.96
N PRO A 281 9.63 -13.26 34.33
CA PRO A 281 10.94 -13.31 34.98
C PRO A 281 11.51 -11.91 35.18
N PRO A 282 12.31 -11.71 36.26
CA PRO A 282 13.11 -10.49 36.41
C PRO A 282 14.03 -10.33 35.19
N GLY A 283 14.13 -9.11 34.65
CA GLY A 283 14.97 -8.85 33.47
C GLY A 283 14.37 -9.29 32.12
N PHE A 284 13.07 -9.57 32.07
CA PHE A 284 12.39 -9.85 30.80
C PHE A 284 12.55 -8.69 29.82
N THR A 285 13.17 -8.96 28.64
CA THR A 285 13.53 -7.96 27.65
C THR A 285 12.54 -7.90 26.48
N GLY A 286 11.42 -8.60 26.55
CA GLY A 286 10.37 -8.55 25.51
C GLY A 286 10.41 -9.68 24.48
N ALA A 287 11.12 -10.78 24.74
CA ALA A 287 11.15 -11.96 23.87
C ALA A 287 9.79 -12.66 23.86
N VAL A 288 9.14 -12.74 22.69
CA VAL A 288 7.84 -13.40 22.49
C VAL A 288 7.95 -14.39 21.35
N GLY A 289 7.73 -15.67 21.63
CA GLY A 289 7.88 -16.75 20.67
C GLY A 289 8.35 -18.06 21.30
N GLN A 290 8.82 -18.94 20.44
CA GLN A 290 9.46 -20.21 20.82
C GLN A 290 10.94 -20.12 20.44
N PHE A 291 11.82 -20.18 21.45
CA PHE A 291 13.26 -20.00 21.26
C PHE A 291 14.03 -21.15 21.87
N ASP A 292 15.07 -21.58 21.16
CA ASP A 292 16.14 -22.40 21.67
C ASP A 292 17.33 -21.49 22.03
N PHE A 293 17.90 -21.72 23.19
CA PHE A 293 19.01 -20.94 23.71
C PHE A 293 20.18 -21.85 24.00
N ASP A 294 21.33 -21.60 23.38
CA ASP A 294 22.56 -22.34 23.55
C ASP A 294 23.70 -21.40 24.02
N VAL A 295 24.53 -21.86 24.91
CA VAL A 295 25.79 -21.22 25.28
C VAL A 295 26.94 -22.17 24.90
N ILE A 296 27.81 -21.70 24.01
CA ILE A 296 28.95 -22.47 23.52
C ILE A 296 30.21 -21.79 24.01
N LEU A 297 31.04 -22.55 24.73
CA LEU A 297 32.37 -22.11 25.16
C LEU A 297 33.42 -22.73 24.23
N ASP A 298 34.46 -21.98 23.91
CA ASP A 298 35.57 -22.48 23.08
C ASP A 298 36.61 -23.25 23.92
N LYS A 299 36.58 -23.07 25.28
CA LYS A 299 37.44 -23.77 26.24
C LYS A 299 36.63 -24.12 27.49
N ASP A 300 36.91 -25.28 28.08
CA ASP A 300 36.30 -25.79 29.31
C ASP A 300 37.26 -25.70 30.53
N ALA A 301 38.57 -25.46 30.30
CA ALA A 301 39.60 -25.27 31.31
C ALA A 301 40.51 -24.12 30.91
N LEU A 302 40.88 -23.29 31.90
CA LEU A 302 41.70 -22.09 31.73
C LEU A 302 42.77 -22.00 32.80
N LYS A 303 43.91 -21.44 32.41
CA LYS A 303 44.92 -20.94 33.35
C LYS A 303 44.60 -19.50 33.74
N ALA A 304 45.12 -19.04 34.85
CA ALA A 304 45.00 -17.62 35.22
C ALA A 304 45.58 -16.74 34.12
N SER A 305 44.88 -15.64 33.81
CA SER A 305 45.17 -14.69 32.71
C SER A 305 44.94 -15.20 31.29
N GLU A 306 44.33 -16.36 31.09
CA GLU A 306 43.84 -16.79 29.78
C GLU A 306 42.43 -16.27 29.52
N SER A 307 42.11 -15.99 28.25
CA SER A 307 40.80 -15.64 27.78
C SER A 307 40.11 -16.82 27.10
N PHE A 308 38.79 -16.82 27.13
CA PHE A 308 37.92 -17.73 26.36
C PHE A 308 36.78 -16.96 25.73
N GLN A 309 36.19 -17.56 24.70
CA GLN A 309 35.04 -17.01 24.03
C GLN A 309 33.77 -17.79 24.42
N ALA A 310 32.74 -17.04 24.87
CA ALA A 310 31.40 -17.55 25.06
C ALA A 310 30.51 -17.06 23.96
N THR A 311 29.93 -17.98 23.16
CA THR A 311 28.96 -17.66 22.10
C THR A 311 27.56 -17.97 22.60
N LEU A 312 26.72 -16.94 22.70
CA LEU A 312 25.30 -17.09 22.97
C LEU A 312 24.55 -17.19 21.66
N LYS A 313 23.79 -18.27 21.50
CA LYS A 313 23.05 -18.54 20.30
C LYS A 313 21.56 -18.68 20.62
N VAL A 314 20.75 -17.80 20.01
CA VAL A 314 19.30 -17.86 20.10
C VAL A 314 18.73 -18.18 18.73
N LYS A 315 17.91 -19.22 18.65
CA LYS A 315 17.18 -19.63 17.45
C LYS A 315 15.70 -19.77 17.78
N GLY A 316 14.83 -19.64 16.78
CA GLY A 316 13.41 -19.94 16.99
C GLY A 316 12.47 -19.12 16.11
N ASN A 317 11.19 -19.28 16.40
CA ASN A 317 10.10 -18.53 15.79
C ASN A 317 9.58 -17.49 16.77
N GLY A 318 9.82 -16.20 16.48
CA GLY A 318 9.40 -15.12 17.34
C GLY A 318 10.02 -13.79 16.93
N ASN A 319 9.97 -12.83 17.84
CA ASN A 319 10.39 -11.46 17.62
C ASN A 319 11.90 -11.22 17.80
N LEU A 320 12.75 -12.11 17.28
CA LEU A 320 14.23 -12.10 17.42
C LEU A 320 14.88 -10.74 17.19
N LYS A 321 14.27 -9.86 16.41
CA LYS A 321 14.79 -8.51 16.09
C LYS A 321 14.29 -7.42 17.04
N LEU A 322 13.40 -7.74 17.98
CA LEU A 322 12.68 -6.77 18.79
C LEU A 322 12.97 -6.88 20.30
N PHE A 323 13.91 -7.73 20.70
CA PHE A 323 14.37 -7.82 22.08
C PHE A 323 15.90 -7.88 22.14
N ASN A 324 16.45 -7.49 23.28
CA ASN A 324 17.88 -7.60 23.55
C ASN A 324 18.17 -8.89 24.29
N LEU A 325 19.32 -9.49 24.02
CA LEU A 325 19.81 -10.61 24.82
C LEU A 325 19.98 -10.17 26.26
N PRO A 326 19.73 -11.07 27.24
CA PRO A 326 19.97 -10.77 28.65
C PRO A 326 21.45 -10.52 28.86
N LYS A 327 21.78 -9.62 29.82
CA LYS A 327 23.15 -9.42 30.25
C LYS A 327 23.66 -10.70 30.90
N ILE A 328 24.90 -11.06 30.59
CA ILE A 328 25.56 -12.20 31.17
C ILE A 328 26.09 -11.79 32.57
N ASN A 329 25.70 -12.53 33.58
CA ASN A 329 26.31 -12.39 34.92
C ASN A 329 27.45 -13.38 35.05
N VAL A 330 28.66 -12.88 35.16
CA VAL A 330 29.87 -13.69 35.41
C VAL A 330 30.38 -13.45 36.81
N PRO A 331 31.14 -14.39 37.39
CA PRO A 331 31.83 -14.18 38.64
C PRO A 331 32.78 -12.96 38.58
N ASN A 332 32.97 -12.26 39.69
CA ASN A 332 33.84 -11.07 39.77
C ASN A 332 35.31 -11.35 39.45
N THR A 333 35.68 -12.62 39.29
CA THR A 333 37.03 -13.07 38.89
C THR A 333 37.24 -13.07 37.39
N LEU A 334 36.18 -12.79 36.60
CA LEU A 334 36.22 -12.72 35.14
C LEU A 334 35.87 -11.30 34.68
N GLU A 335 36.63 -10.81 33.73
CA GLU A 335 36.30 -9.57 33.00
C GLU A 335 35.60 -9.93 31.68
N VAL A 336 34.52 -9.20 31.38
CA VAL A 336 33.74 -9.40 30.14
C VAL A 336 34.07 -8.29 29.16
N TYR A 337 34.41 -8.69 27.94
CA TYR A 337 34.61 -7.82 26.77
C TYR A 337 33.57 -8.21 25.72
N GLU A 338 32.64 -7.27 25.37
CA GLU A 338 31.58 -7.46 24.34
C GLU A 338 32.02 -6.88 23.00
#